data_cf64985debe290d330d9b1cfd81097be
#
_entry.id   cf64985debe290d330d9b1cfd81097be
#
_cell.length_a   1.000
_cell.length_b   1.000
_cell.length_c   1.000
_cell.angle_alpha   90.00
_cell.angle_beta   90.00
_cell.angle_gamma   90.00
#
_symmetry.space_group_name_H-M   'P 1'
#
loop_
_entity.id
_entity.type
_entity.pdbx_description
1 polymer ?
#
loop_
_entity_poly.entity_id
_entity_poly.type
_entity_poly.pdbx_seq_one_letter_code
_entity_poly.pdbx_strand_id
1 'polypeptide(L)'
;MPKNMSESLKRTPLYHTHKKIGAKLIEFGGWEMPVQYSNIIEEHLTVRSKVGIFDLSHMGEIVISGQGALKLVQKLITNDAAGKLVDGRILYSPMCNPAGGIIDDLLVYRLAEDRYMLVVNASNIKRDFEWICAHNDDNAEIEDRSDRTVLIALQGQNSVQTLQTLSDVDVTAIQYYWFQEGLITDIPVIISRTGYAGEVGFELYTDARYGADLWDSLYKSTIAEGGLPVGLGARDTLRLEAGLPLHGNDIDQTTTPLESRLSWAVSLKKGDFIGREALIKQKKTRNHKSFNWFPNAGSEYCPFTLSNLPRRRMYQQSYERWALANVRS
;
A
#
# COMPACT_ATOMS: atom_id res chain seq x y z
N MET A 1 -7.22 36.73 -6.37
CA MET A 1 -6.85 36.06 -7.64
C MET A 1 -7.78 34.87 -7.80
N PRO A 2 -8.44 34.65 -8.92
CA PRO A 2 -9.33 33.50 -9.09
C PRO A 2 -8.51 32.23 -9.06
N LYS A 3 -8.94 31.24 -8.26
CA LYS A 3 -8.41 29.86 -8.27
C LYS A 3 -8.54 29.33 -9.69
N ASN A 4 -7.42 28.95 -10.28
CA ASN A 4 -7.31 28.35 -11.59
C ASN A 4 -8.18 27.12 -11.72
N MET A 5 -8.66 26.91 -12.94
CA MET A 5 -9.41 25.81 -13.50
C MET A 5 -9.26 24.51 -12.69
N SER A 6 -10.39 23.96 -12.25
CA SER A 6 -10.45 22.64 -11.65
C SER A 6 -9.83 21.61 -12.60
N GLU A 7 -8.63 21.13 -12.32
CA GLU A 7 -8.17 19.90 -12.96
C GLU A 7 -9.24 18.83 -12.70
N SER A 8 -9.71 18.19 -13.76
CA SER A 8 -10.65 17.09 -13.62
C SER A 8 -9.99 15.97 -12.81
N LEU A 9 -10.70 15.45 -11.80
CA LEU A 9 -10.21 14.32 -11.01
C LEU A 9 -9.82 13.15 -11.91
N LYS A 10 -8.71 12.51 -11.60
CA LYS A 10 -8.31 11.26 -12.25
C LYS A 10 -9.32 10.15 -11.92
N ARG A 11 -9.42 9.16 -12.80
CA ARG A 11 -10.31 8.01 -12.67
C ARG A 11 -9.54 6.74 -12.92
N THR A 12 -9.78 5.72 -12.09
CA THR A 12 -9.21 4.39 -12.34
C THR A 12 -9.88 3.74 -13.55
N PRO A 13 -9.27 2.73 -14.17
CA PRO A 13 -9.93 1.92 -15.20
C PRO A 13 -11.25 1.29 -14.74
N LEU A 14 -11.46 1.13 -13.43
CA LEU A 14 -12.65 0.53 -12.82
C LEU A 14 -13.76 1.53 -12.49
N TYR A 15 -13.58 2.81 -12.76
CA TYR A 15 -14.55 3.88 -12.44
C TYR A 15 -16.00 3.57 -12.85
N HIS A 16 -16.21 3.13 -14.09
CA HIS A 16 -17.54 2.81 -14.59
C HIS A 16 -18.14 1.58 -13.91
N THR A 17 -17.30 0.61 -13.56
CA THR A 17 -17.69 -0.58 -12.78
C THR A 17 -18.19 -0.19 -11.40
N HIS A 18 -17.48 0.70 -10.70
CA HIS A 18 -17.91 1.21 -9.38
C HIS A 18 -19.24 1.93 -9.44
N LYS A 19 -19.45 2.79 -10.43
CA LYS A 19 -20.75 3.47 -10.64
C LYS A 19 -21.88 2.48 -10.89
N LYS A 20 -21.64 1.45 -11.70
CA LYS A 20 -22.63 0.43 -12.04
C LYS A 20 -23.12 -0.36 -10.82
N ILE A 21 -22.22 -0.62 -9.86
CA ILE A 21 -22.55 -1.34 -8.62
C ILE A 21 -22.93 -0.42 -7.45
N GLY A 22 -23.15 0.88 -7.72
CA GLY A 22 -23.74 1.83 -6.77
C GLY A 22 -22.75 2.43 -5.77
N ALA A 23 -21.45 2.47 -6.07
CA ALA A 23 -20.45 3.08 -5.21
C ALA A 23 -20.72 4.57 -4.97
N LYS A 24 -20.58 5.03 -3.73
CA LYS A 24 -20.47 6.46 -3.40
C LYS A 24 -19.04 6.90 -3.67
N LEU A 25 -18.86 7.82 -4.61
CA LEU A 25 -17.55 8.32 -5.01
C LEU A 25 -17.22 9.64 -4.31
N ILE A 26 -15.95 9.83 -3.98
CA ILE A 26 -15.39 11.07 -3.40
C ILE A 26 -14.06 11.41 -4.06
N GLU A 27 -13.61 12.64 -3.89
CA GLU A 27 -12.22 13.03 -4.16
C GLU A 27 -11.29 12.43 -3.11
N PHE A 28 -10.20 11.80 -3.57
CA PHE A 28 -9.14 11.26 -2.73
C PHE A 28 -7.79 11.37 -3.46
N GLY A 29 -6.93 12.26 -2.99
CA GLY A 29 -5.58 12.42 -3.53
C GLY A 29 -5.54 12.77 -5.02
N GLY A 30 -6.53 13.53 -5.52
CA GLY A 30 -6.66 13.89 -6.94
C GLY A 30 -7.44 12.86 -7.78
N TRP A 31 -7.95 11.79 -7.17
CA TRP A 31 -8.72 10.74 -7.83
C TRP A 31 -10.18 10.75 -7.41
N GLU A 32 -11.08 10.32 -8.32
CA GLU A 32 -12.48 10.05 -7.99
C GLU A 32 -12.64 8.56 -7.61
N MET A 33 -12.72 8.28 -6.29
CA MET A 33 -12.61 6.93 -5.72
C MET A 33 -13.85 6.53 -4.92
N PRO A 34 -14.18 5.21 -4.86
CA PRO A 34 -15.27 4.72 -4.02
C PRO A 34 -14.89 4.85 -2.53
N VAL A 35 -15.68 5.63 -1.77
CA VAL A 35 -15.55 5.70 -0.31
C VAL A 35 -16.28 4.55 0.36
N GLN A 36 -17.39 4.11 -0.21
CA GLN A 36 -18.20 2.96 0.23
C GLN A 36 -19.13 2.48 -0.88
N TYR A 37 -19.61 1.24 -0.77
CA TYR A 37 -20.64 0.65 -1.62
C TYR A 37 -21.92 0.39 -0.82
N SER A 38 -21.83 -0.22 0.35
CA SER A 38 -22.96 -0.37 1.29
C SER A 38 -22.81 0.66 2.43
N ASN A 39 -22.08 0.31 3.47
CA ASN A 39 -21.67 1.24 4.52
C ASN A 39 -20.32 0.80 5.10
N ILE A 40 -19.56 1.78 5.60
CA ILE A 40 -18.19 1.58 6.07
C ILE A 40 -18.09 0.50 7.16
N ILE A 41 -19.06 0.43 8.07
CA ILE A 41 -19.06 -0.53 9.18
C ILE A 41 -19.24 -1.95 8.67
N GLU A 42 -20.20 -2.16 7.80
CA GLU A 42 -20.48 -3.46 7.21
C GLU A 42 -19.32 -3.96 6.37
N GLU A 43 -18.75 -3.10 5.53
CA GLU A 43 -17.58 -3.40 4.72
C GLU A 43 -16.39 -3.78 5.60
N HIS A 44 -16.09 -3.00 6.65
CA HIS A 44 -15.02 -3.30 7.60
C HIS A 44 -15.23 -4.67 8.28
N LEU A 45 -16.42 -4.92 8.82
CA LEU A 45 -16.74 -6.19 9.52
C LEU A 45 -16.70 -7.39 8.55
N THR A 46 -17.07 -7.17 7.29
CA THR A 46 -16.98 -8.21 6.26
C THR A 46 -15.53 -8.59 5.97
N VAL A 47 -14.62 -7.64 5.89
CA VAL A 47 -13.18 -7.94 5.75
C VAL A 47 -12.67 -8.72 6.96
N ARG A 48 -13.07 -8.36 8.18
CA ARG A 48 -12.66 -9.08 9.41
C ARG A 48 -13.19 -10.51 9.50
N SER A 49 -14.35 -10.79 8.94
CA SER A 49 -15.05 -12.09 9.11
C SER A 49 -15.10 -12.96 7.86
N LYS A 50 -14.87 -12.37 6.68
CA LYS A 50 -15.01 -13.03 5.38
C LYS A 50 -13.92 -12.54 4.42
N VAL A 51 -14.30 -11.81 3.35
CA VAL A 51 -13.40 -11.25 2.34
C VAL A 51 -13.96 -9.96 1.77
N GLY A 52 -13.08 -8.98 1.54
CA GLY A 52 -13.38 -7.75 0.80
C GLY A 52 -12.53 -7.62 -0.45
N ILE A 53 -13.13 -7.09 -1.53
CA ILE A 53 -12.44 -6.71 -2.75
C ILE A 53 -12.31 -5.19 -2.83
N PHE A 54 -11.10 -4.70 -3.13
CA PHE A 54 -10.78 -3.28 -3.19
C PHE A 54 -10.19 -2.90 -4.55
N ASP A 55 -10.58 -1.74 -5.08
CA ASP A 55 -9.83 -1.07 -6.14
C ASP A 55 -8.74 -0.19 -5.52
N LEU A 56 -7.50 -0.48 -5.86
CA LEU A 56 -6.32 0.27 -5.44
C LEU A 56 -5.56 0.86 -6.63
N SER A 57 -6.16 0.89 -7.83
CA SER A 57 -5.53 1.33 -9.07
C SER A 57 -5.19 2.82 -9.10
N HIS A 58 -5.43 3.55 -8.02
CA HIS A 58 -4.95 4.91 -7.82
C HIS A 58 -3.51 4.96 -7.28
N MET A 59 -2.96 3.84 -6.80
CA MET A 59 -1.55 3.74 -6.39
C MET A 59 -0.63 3.88 -7.59
N GLY A 60 0.65 4.13 -7.36
CA GLY A 60 1.64 4.26 -8.41
C GLY A 60 2.58 3.08 -8.49
N GLU A 61 2.93 2.67 -9.71
CA GLU A 61 3.90 1.62 -10.00
C GLU A 61 5.05 2.20 -10.84
N ILE A 62 6.23 2.35 -10.21
CA ILE A 62 7.45 2.85 -10.86
C ILE A 62 8.41 1.68 -11.03
N VAL A 63 8.75 1.37 -12.29
CA VAL A 63 9.71 0.30 -12.60
C VAL A 63 11.09 0.90 -12.79
N ILE A 64 12.09 0.29 -12.15
CA ILE A 64 13.51 0.64 -12.25
C ILE A 64 14.23 -0.60 -12.77
N SER A 65 14.95 -0.48 -13.90
CA SER A 65 15.60 -1.62 -14.55
C SER A 65 17.01 -1.29 -15.06
N GLY A 66 17.74 -2.35 -15.41
CA GLY A 66 19.10 -2.26 -15.91
C GLY A 66 20.18 -2.31 -14.82
N GLN A 67 21.44 -2.25 -15.26
CA GLN A 67 22.63 -2.52 -14.42
C GLN A 67 22.72 -1.62 -13.17
N GLY A 68 22.20 -0.37 -13.23
CA GLY A 68 22.18 0.58 -12.11
C GLY A 68 21.01 0.41 -11.15
N ALA A 69 20.03 -0.45 -11.45
CA ALA A 69 18.75 -0.50 -10.75
C ALA A 69 18.88 -0.80 -9.25
N LEU A 70 19.59 -1.85 -8.87
CA LEU A 70 19.81 -2.20 -7.46
C LEU A 70 20.49 -1.07 -6.70
N LYS A 71 21.50 -0.43 -7.30
CA LYS A 71 22.26 0.64 -6.66
C LYS A 71 21.40 1.88 -6.43
N LEU A 72 20.57 2.23 -7.42
CA LEU A 72 19.60 3.32 -7.29
C LEU A 72 18.56 3.00 -6.18
N VAL A 73 17.92 1.84 -6.23
CA VAL A 73 16.96 1.42 -5.18
C VAL A 73 17.61 1.45 -3.80
N GLN A 74 18.82 0.91 -3.66
CA GLN A 74 19.56 0.87 -2.40
C GLN A 74 19.88 2.28 -1.86
N LYS A 75 20.13 3.26 -2.74
CA LYS A 75 20.36 4.67 -2.40
C LYS A 75 19.09 5.38 -1.94
N LEU A 76 17.95 5.08 -2.56
CA LEU A 76 16.67 5.76 -2.33
C LEU A 76 15.98 5.35 -1.02
N ILE A 77 16.01 4.06 -0.68
CA ILE A 77 15.20 3.50 0.43
C ILE A 77 16.02 3.39 1.72
N THR A 78 15.36 3.33 2.87
CA THR A 78 16.03 3.15 4.18
C THR A 78 16.32 1.68 4.51
N ASN A 79 15.55 0.74 3.95
CA ASN A 79 15.72 -0.69 4.17
C ASN A 79 16.81 -1.26 3.22
N ASP A 80 17.21 -2.50 3.45
CA ASP A 80 18.33 -3.14 2.74
C ASP A 80 17.82 -4.03 1.61
N ALA A 81 17.73 -3.47 0.39
CA ALA A 81 17.32 -4.23 -0.79
C ALA A 81 18.37 -5.29 -1.17
N ALA A 82 19.65 -4.92 -1.18
CA ALA A 82 20.75 -5.82 -1.58
C ALA A 82 20.88 -7.04 -0.66
N GLY A 83 20.68 -6.84 0.65
CA GLY A 83 20.84 -7.91 1.65
C GLY A 83 19.57 -8.75 1.87
N LYS A 84 18.40 -8.26 1.46
CA LYS A 84 17.12 -8.90 1.82
C LYS A 84 16.26 -9.34 0.65
N LEU A 85 16.41 -8.72 -0.54
CA LEU A 85 15.60 -9.06 -1.70
C LEU A 85 16.27 -10.14 -2.55
N VAL A 86 15.46 -11.11 -2.93
CA VAL A 86 15.70 -12.06 -4.00
C VAL A 86 14.50 -12.01 -4.95
N ASP A 87 14.61 -12.59 -6.14
CA ASP A 87 13.52 -12.58 -7.12
C ASP A 87 12.24 -13.20 -6.52
N GLY A 88 11.11 -12.54 -6.72
CA GLY A 88 9.82 -12.90 -6.11
C GLY A 88 9.57 -12.33 -4.71
N ARG A 89 10.55 -11.68 -4.07
CA ARG A 89 10.41 -11.11 -2.73
C ARG A 89 10.06 -9.63 -2.75
N ILE A 90 9.31 -9.22 -1.71
CA ILE A 90 8.86 -7.83 -1.50
C ILE A 90 9.49 -7.28 -0.23
N LEU A 91 9.75 -5.97 -0.22
CA LEU A 91 10.31 -5.26 0.92
C LEU A 91 9.54 -3.95 1.15
N TYR A 92 9.06 -3.73 2.36
CA TYR A 92 8.54 -2.41 2.75
C TYR A 92 9.70 -1.50 3.16
N SER A 93 9.68 -0.26 2.74
CA SER A 93 10.66 0.73 3.14
C SER A 93 10.14 2.16 3.07
N PRO A 94 10.44 3.00 4.04
CA PRO A 94 10.45 4.44 3.85
C PRO A 94 11.50 4.88 2.82
N MET A 95 11.19 5.95 2.10
CA MET A 95 12.09 6.75 1.29
C MET A 95 12.21 8.13 1.95
N CYS A 96 13.42 8.57 2.27
CA CYS A 96 13.65 9.77 3.09
C CYS A 96 14.32 10.90 2.31
N ASN A 97 14.09 12.13 2.77
CA ASN A 97 14.88 13.30 2.38
C ASN A 97 16.22 13.34 3.16
N PRO A 98 17.18 14.21 2.80
CA PRO A 98 18.47 14.31 3.49
C PRO A 98 18.38 14.63 4.99
N ALA A 99 17.30 15.26 5.44
CA ALA A 99 17.04 15.53 6.86
C ALA A 99 16.45 14.34 7.62
N GLY A 100 16.17 13.22 6.94
CA GLY A 100 15.61 11.99 7.51
C GLY A 100 14.09 11.94 7.55
N GLY A 101 13.39 12.98 7.07
CA GLY A 101 11.93 13.00 6.96
C GLY A 101 11.43 12.10 5.83
N ILE A 102 10.26 11.51 5.99
CA ILE A 102 9.69 10.50 5.07
C ILE A 102 9.09 11.20 3.86
N ILE A 103 9.68 11.03 2.68
CA ILE A 103 9.12 11.48 1.40
C ILE A 103 7.92 10.63 1.04
N ASP A 104 8.09 9.29 1.11
CA ASP A 104 7.03 8.30 0.96
C ASP A 104 7.39 7.01 1.70
N ASP A 105 6.40 6.17 1.93
CA ASP A 105 6.56 4.78 2.36
C ASP A 105 6.01 3.86 1.27
N LEU A 106 6.80 2.88 0.88
CA LEU A 106 6.55 2.14 -0.35
C LEU A 106 6.91 0.65 -0.24
N LEU A 107 6.39 -0.13 -1.17
CA LEU A 107 6.80 -1.51 -1.37
C LEU A 107 7.81 -1.59 -2.52
N VAL A 108 8.86 -2.38 -2.34
CA VAL A 108 9.87 -2.70 -3.35
C VAL A 108 9.74 -4.17 -3.72
N TYR A 109 9.37 -4.43 -4.96
CA TYR A 109 9.29 -5.76 -5.56
C TYR A 109 10.57 -6.03 -6.33
N ARG A 110 11.24 -7.15 -6.11
CA ARG A 110 12.31 -7.59 -6.99
C ARG A 110 11.74 -8.55 -8.03
N LEU A 111 11.49 -8.03 -9.24
CA LEU A 111 10.94 -8.78 -10.36
C LEU A 111 11.99 -9.69 -11.02
N ALA A 112 13.26 -9.22 -11.05
CA ALA A 112 14.43 -9.94 -11.54
C ALA A 112 15.68 -9.31 -10.89
N GLU A 113 16.84 -9.89 -11.15
CA GLU A 113 18.12 -9.42 -10.60
C GLU A 113 18.38 -7.93 -10.82
N ASP A 114 18.00 -7.41 -11.98
CA ASP A 114 18.19 -6.02 -12.40
C ASP A 114 16.89 -5.27 -12.66
N ARG A 115 15.76 -5.75 -12.08
CA ARG A 115 14.44 -5.15 -12.33
C ARG A 115 13.59 -5.11 -11.06
N TYR A 116 13.22 -3.90 -10.67
CA TYR A 116 12.47 -3.60 -9.46
C TYR A 116 11.19 -2.83 -9.80
N MET A 117 10.11 -3.07 -9.06
CA MET A 117 8.91 -2.25 -9.10
C MET A 117 8.70 -1.63 -7.72
N LEU A 118 8.55 -0.31 -7.69
CA LEU A 118 8.21 0.45 -6.51
C LEU A 118 6.72 0.77 -6.55
N VAL A 119 5.98 0.39 -5.49
CA VAL A 119 4.56 0.73 -5.35
C VAL A 119 4.45 1.87 -4.34
N VAL A 120 4.01 3.04 -4.82
CA VAL A 120 4.03 4.32 -4.12
C VAL A 120 2.63 4.85 -3.84
N ASN A 121 2.50 5.76 -2.87
CA ASN A 121 1.22 6.36 -2.53
C ASN A 121 0.67 7.26 -3.66
N ALA A 122 -0.64 7.20 -3.89
CA ALA A 122 -1.34 7.88 -4.98
C ALA A 122 -1.04 9.37 -5.11
N SER A 123 -1.07 10.10 -3.99
CA SER A 123 -0.78 11.55 -3.96
C SER A 123 0.68 11.90 -4.22
N ASN A 124 1.56 10.92 -4.17
CA ASN A 124 3.01 11.09 -4.22
C ASN A 124 3.64 10.67 -5.56
N ILE A 125 2.90 10.00 -6.46
CA ILE A 125 3.39 9.40 -7.71
C ILE A 125 4.34 10.34 -8.47
N LYS A 126 3.86 11.54 -8.79
CA LYS A 126 4.65 12.53 -9.54
C LYS A 126 5.93 12.95 -8.80
N ARG A 127 5.79 13.25 -7.50
CA ARG A 127 6.92 13.67 -6.66
C ARG A 127 7.96 12.57 -6.53
N ASP A 128 7.52 11.36 -6.32
CA ASP A 128 8.40 10.20 -6.14
C ASP A 128 9.10 9.85 -7.44
N PHE A 129 8.40 9.89 -8.57
CA PHE A 129 9.01 9.72 -9.88
C PHE A 129 10.11 10.77 -10.15
N GLU A 130 9.79 12.05 -9.94
CA GLU A 130 10.76 13.15 -10.08
C GLU A 130 11.94 12.99 -9.13
N TRP A 131 11.70 12.56 -7.88
CA TRP A 131 12.74 12.29 -6.90
C TRP A 131 13.66 11.14 -7.32
N ILE A 132 13.10 10.04 -7.79
CA ILE A 132 13.84 8.87 -8.27
C ILE A 132 14.71 9.27 -9.48
N CYS A 133 14.15 9.97 -10.46
CA CYS A 133 14.87 10.45 -11.62
C CYS A 133 16.04 11.39 -11.26
N ALA A 134 15.81 12.31 -10.32
CA ALA A 134 16.82 13.27 -9.87
C ALA A 134 18.02 12.62 -9.15
N HIS A 135 17.88 11.38 -8.66
CA HIS A 135 18.94 10.66 -7.94
C HIS A 135 19.53 9.49 -8.74
N ASN A 136 19.18 9.37 -10.01
CA ASN A 136 19.66 8.31 -10.91
C ASN A 136 21.05 8.62 -11.48
N ASP A 137 22.07 8.47 -10.66
CA ASP A 137 23.46 8.67 -11.08
C ASP A 137 24.05 7.45 -11.82
N ASP A 138 23.38 6.31 -11.76
CA ASP A 138 23.86 5.01 -12.22
C ASP A 138 23.22 4.57 -13.56
N ASN A 139 22.51 5.48 -14.25
CA ASN A 139 21.88 5.26 -15.56
C ASN A 139 20.91 4.06 -15.58
N ALA A 140 20.16 3.82 -14.51
CA ALA A 140 19.06 2.89 -14.54
C ALA A 140 17.94 3.42 -15.47
N GLU A 141 17.20 2.52 -16.08
CA GLU A 141 15.97 2.87 -16.78
C GLU A 141 14.85 3.01 -15.77
N ILE A 142 14.08 4.13 -15.87
CA ILE A 142 12.96 4.42 -14.96
C ILE A 142 11.71 4.62 -15.79
N GLU A 143 10.65 3.86 -15.47
CA GLU A 143 9.39 3.89 -16.18
C GLU A 143 8.23 4.03 -15.18
N ASP A 144 7.39 5.06 -15.34
CA ASP A 144 6.10 5.15 -14.65
C ASP A 144 5.06 4.30 -15.39
N ARG A 145 4.53 3.28 -14.72
CA ARG A 145 3.51 2.35 -15.23
C ARG A 145 2.15 2.55 -14.58
N SER A 146 1.99 3.55 -13.72
CA SER A 146 0.79 3.77 -12.91
C SER A 146 -0.49 3.82 -13.75
N ASP A 147 -0.50 4.58 -14.84
CA ASP A 147 -1.69 4.71 -15.71
C ASP A 147 -1.98 3.44 -16.57
N ARG A 148 -1.07 2.46 -16.57
CA ARG A 148 -1.19 1.20 -17.33
C ARG A 148 -1.38 -0.03 -16.47
N THR A 149 -1.43 0.16 -15.14
CA THR A 149 -1.58 -0.92 -14.17
C THR A 149 -2.93 -0.80 -13.48
N VAL A 150 -3.60 -1.93 -13.29
CA VAL A 150 -4.71 -2.07 -12.36
C VAL A 150 -4.22 -2.86 -11.17
N LEU A 151 -4.51 -2.35 -9.99
CA LEU A 151 -4.25 -2.99 -8.72
C LEU A 151 -5.57 -3.28 -8.00
N ILE A 152 -5.86 -4.56 -7.80
CA ILE A 152 -7.02 -5.04 -7.05
C ILE A 152 -6.53 -5.80 -5.83
N ALA A 153 -7.14 -5.56 -4.66
CA ALA A 153 -6.82 -6.34 -3.47
C ALA A 153 -8.01 -7.19 -3.01
N LEU A 154 -7.70 -8.41 -2.56
CA LEU A 154 -8.59 -9.31 -1.82
C LEU A 154 -8.05 -9.43 -0.40
N GLN A 155 -8.83 -9.01 0.60
CA GLN A 155 -8.39 -9.00 2.00
C GLN A 155 -9.44 -9.64 2.90
N GLY A 156 -9.02 -10.47 3.84
CA GLY A 156 -9.90 -11.13 4.81
C GLY A 156 -9.67 -12.64 4.87
N GLN A 157 -10.32 -13.29 5.84
CA GLN A 157 -10.08 -14.71 6.17
C GLN A 157 -10.33 -15.66 4.99
N ASN A 158 -11.31 -15.36 4.12
CA ASN A 158 -11.67 -16.19 2.96
C ASN A 158 -10.89 -15.79 1.68
N SER A 159 -9.93 -14.83 1.75
CA SER A 159 -9.20 -14.33 0.57
C SER A 159 -8.44 -15.44 -0.17
N VAL A 160 -7.84 -16.38 0.57
CA VAL A 160 -7.12 -17.53 0.00
C VAL A 160 -8.07 -18.41 -0.81
N GLN A 161 -9.21 -18.80 -0.20
CA GLN A 161 -10.20 -19.67 -0.85
C GLN A 161 -10.81 -18.96 -2.07
N THR A 162 -11.18 -17.68 -1.92
CA THR A 162 -11.73 -16.86 -3.01
C THR A 162 -10.80 -16.80 -4.22
N LEU A 163 -9.50 -16.59 -3.98
CA LEU A 163 -8.52 -16.43 -5.06
C LEU A 163 -8.12 -17.78 -5.67
N GLN A 164 -7.97 -18.83 -4.86
CA GLN A 164 -7.51 -20.14 -5.33
C GLN A 164 -8.44 -20.77 -6.38
N THR A 165 -9.74 -20.50 -6.31
CA THR A 165 -10.71 -21.02 -7.28
C THR A 165 -10.54 -20.44 -8.70
N LEU A 166 -9.85 -19.31 -8.82
CA LEU A 166 -9.64 -18.58 -10.08
C LEU A 166 -8.19 -18.65 -10.59
N SER A 167 -7.25 -19.06 -9.73
CA SER A 167 -5.82 -19.01 -10.01
C SER A 167 -5.28 -20.34 -10.50
N ASP A 168 -4.37 -20.29 -11.48
CA ASP A 168 -3.61 -21.46 -11.98
C ASP A 168 -2.41 -21.81 -11.08
N VAL A 169 -2.04 -20.94 -10.14
CA VAL A 169 -0.96 -21.19 -9.17
C VAL A 169 -1.51 -21.50 -7.78
N ASP A 170 -0.74 -22.24 -6.99
CA ASP A 170 -1.06 -22.47 -5.57
C ASP A 170 -0.79 -21.20 -4.76
N VAL A 171 -1.84 -20.39 -4.53
CA VAL A 171 -1.73 -19.14 -3.77
C VAL A 171 -1.39 -19.37 -2.29
N THR A 172 -1.58 -20.59 -1.77
CA THR A 172 -1.24 -20.94 -0.38
C THR A 172 0.28 -21.07 -0.19
N ALA A 173 1.01 -21.41 -1.25
CA ALA A 173 2.45 -21.51 -1.25
C ALA A 173 3.16 -20.16 -1.26
N ILE A 174 2.47 -19.08 -1.67
CA ILE A 174 3.05 -17.72 -1.67
C ILE A 174 3.21 -17.26 -0.21
N GLN A 175 4.44 -16.97 0.22
CA GLN A 175 4.73 -16.50 1.56
C GLN A 175 4.35 -15.02 1.73
N TYR A 176 4.13 -14.57 2.95
CA TYR A 176 3.90 -13.16 3.25
C TYR A 176 5.10 -12.29 2.83
N TYR A 177 4.84 -11.20 2.09
CA TYR A 177 5.84 -10.37 1.40
C TYR A 177 6.60 -11.09 0.28
N TRP A 178 5.91 -12.01 -0.39
CA TRP A 178 6.35 -12.64 -1.64
C TRP A 178 5.27 -12.48 -2.70
N PHE A 179 5.68 -12.60 -3.95
CA PHE A 179 4.76 -12.62 -5.08
C PHE A 179 5.14 -13.75 -6.07
N GLN A 180 4.18 -14.09 -6.89
CA GLN A 180 4.35 -15.02 -8.01
C GLN A 180 3.58 -14.47 -9.21
N GLU A 181 4.14 -14.61 -10.41
CA GLU A 181 3.40 -14.41 -11.64
C GLU A 181 2.56 -15.65 -11.94
N GLY A 182 1.32 -15.45 -12.42
CA GLY A 182 0.40 -16.51 -12.76
C GLY A 182 -0.79 -15.99 -13.54
N LEU A 183 -1.77 -16.87 -13.78
CA LEU A 183 -3.02 -16.51 -14.44
C LEU A 183 -4.18 -16.54 -13.45
N ILE A 184 -5.05 -15.56 -13.56
CA ILE A 184 -6.37 -15.56 -12.93
C ILE A 184 -7.40 -15.53 -14.06
N THR A 185 -8.15 -16.62 -14.27
CA THR A 185 -9.09 -16.76 -15.39
C THR A 185 -8.48 -16.34 -16.74
N ASP A 186 -7.31 -16.87 -17.08
CA ASP A 186 -6.54 -16.58 -18.30
C ASP A 186 -5.92 -15.17 -18.39
N ILE A 187 -6.05 -14.34 -17.36
CA ILE A 187 -5.46 -13.00 -17.29
C ILE A 187 -4.09 -13.07 -16.59
N PRO A 188 -3.01 -12.56 -17.21
CA PRO A 188 -1.69 -12.48 -16.56
C PRO A 188 -1.71 -11.51 -15.38
N VAL A 189 -1.28 -11.99 -14.21
CA VAL A 189 -1.32 -11.22 -12.94
C VAL A 189 -0.05 -11.47 -12.13
N ILE A 190 0.49 -10.42 -11.52
CA ILE A 190 1.40 -10.57 -10.38
C ILE A 190 0.52 -10.75 -9.13
N ILE A 191 0.61 -11.91 -8.50
CA ILE A 191 -0.13 -12.29 -7.30
C ILE A 191 0.78 -12.06 -6.10
N SER A 192 0.53 -11.02 -5.35
CA SER A 192 1.34 -10.59 -4.21
C SER A 192 0.64 -10.90 -2.89
N ARG A 193 1.32 -11.58 -1.96
CA ARG A 193 0.77 -11.80 -0.62
C ARG A 193 1.12 -10.65 0.31
N THR A 194 0.48 -9.52 0.04
CA THR A 194 0.57 -8.25 0.76
C THR A 194 -0.83 -7.74 1.08
N GLY A 195 -0.92 -6.64 1.82
CA GLY A 195 -2.19 -6.00 2.14
C GLY A 195 -2.05 -4.88 3.16
N TYR A 196 -3.15 -4.15 3.36
CA TYR A 196 -3.22 -2.96 4.20
C TYR A 196 -4.44 -2.98 5.14
N ALA A 197 -4.92 -4.17 5.46
CA ALA A 197 -6.11 -4.37 6.29
C ALA A 197 -5.82 -5.04 7.65
N GLY A 198 -4.59 -5.56 7.85
CA GLY A 198 -4.27 -6.36 9.03
C GLY A 198 -4.90 -7.76 9.02
N GLU A 199 -5.30 -8.23 7.84
CA GLU A 199 -5.82 -9.57 7.58
C GLU A 199 -4.97 -10.29 6.53
N VAL A 200 -5.19 -11.59 6.38
CA VAL A 200 -4.64 -12.33 5.24
C VAL A 200 -5.22 -11.75 3.95
N GLY A 201 -4.37 -11.61 2.92
CA GLY A 201 -4.84 -11.07 1.66
C GLY A 201 -3.80 -11.09 0.57
N PHE A 202 -4.27 -10.67 -0.60
CA PHE A 202 -3.47 -10.56 -1.81
C PHE A 202 -3.71 -9.22 -2.48
N GLU A 203 -2.67 -8.72 -3.13
CA GLU A 203 -2.69 -7.58 -4.04
C GLU A 203 -2.32 -8.06 -5.43
N LEU A 204 -3.14 -7.75 -6.42
CA LEU A 204 -3.15 -8.34 -7.75
C LEU A 204 -2.91 -7.25 -8.78
N TYR A 205 -1.78 -7.33 -9.49
CA TYR A 205 -1.38 -6.34 -10.48
C TYR A 205 -1.55 -6.92 -11.89
N THR A 206 -2.22 -6.20 -12.77
CA THR A 206 -2.38 -6.55 -14.17
C THR A 206 -2.35 -5.32 -15.07
N ASP A 207 -2.20 -5.51 -16.38
CA ASP A 207 -2.35 -4.44 -17.37
C ASP A 207 -3.78 -3.87 -17.33
N ALA A 208 -3.90 -2.55 -17.42
CA ALA A 208 -5.17 -1.84 -17.31
C ALA A 208 -6.25 -2.33 -18.28
N ARG A 209 -5.86 -2.87 -19.46
CA ARG A 209 -6.79 -3.45 -20.44
C ARG A 209 -7.58 -4.65 -19.92
N TYR A 210 -7.04 -5.37 -18.93
CA TYR A 210 -7.69 -6.54 -18.31
C TYR A 210 -8.41 -6.20 -17.00
N GLY A 211 -8.32 -4.95 -16.55
CA GLY A 211 -8.80 -4.56 -15.22
C GLY A 211 -10.27 -4.87 -14.97
N ALA A 212 -11.15 -4.56 -15.94
CA ALA A 212 -12.60 -4.80 -15.80
C ALA A 212 -12.93 -6.30 -15.74
N ASP A 213 -12.30 -7.12 -16.58
CA ASP A 213 -12.54 -8.56 -16.64
C ASP A 213 -12.00 -9.26 -15.38
N LEU A 214 -10.83 -8.84 -14.89
CA LEU A 214 -10.26 -9.33 -13.64
C LEU A 214 -11.16 -8.96 -12.45
N TRP A 215 -11.60 -7.69 -12.38
CA TRP A 215 -12.52 -7.25 -11.33
C TRP A 215 -13.82 -8.08 -11.33
N ASP A 216 -14.45 -8.26 -12.48
CA ASP A 216 -15.72 -8.98 -12.60
C ASP A 216 -15.57 -10.45 -12.12
N SER A 217 -14.47 -11.10 -12.46
CA SER A 217 -14.19 -12.48 -12.03
C SER A 217 -13.98 -12.56 -10.51
N LEU A 218 -13.13 -11.68 -9.97
CA LEU A 218 -12.85 -11.60 -8.53
C LEU A 218 -14.09 -11.17 -7.73
N TYR A 219 -14.87 -10.22 -8.23
CA TYR A 219 -16.10 -9.75 -7.60
C TYR A 219 -17.12 -10.88 -7.47
N LYS A 220 -17.37 -11.65 -8.54
CA LYS A 220 -18.27 -12.81 -8.50
C LYS A 220 -17.86 -13.84 -7.46
N SER A 221 -16.57 -14.18 -7.42
CA SER A 221 -16.03 -15.10 -6.41
C SER A 221 -16.12 -14.52 -5.00
N THR A 222 -15.83 -13.23 -4.82
CA THR A 222 -15.97 -12.53 -3.53
C THR A 222 -17.41 -12.59 -3.01
N ILE A 223 -18.39 -12.31 -3.86
CA ILE A 223 -19.82 -12.36 -3.47
C ILE A 223 -20.26 -13.80 -3.13
N ALA A 224 -19.78 -14.78 -3.88
CA ALA A 224 -20.08 -16.20 -3.61
C ALA A 224 -19.58 -16.65 -2.23
N GLU A 225 -18.46 -16.13 -1.77
CA GLU A 225 -17.90 -16.33 -0.42
C GLU A 225 -18.56 -15.43 0.66
N GLY A 226 -19.62 -14.72 0.31
CA GLY A 226 -20.33 -13.80 1.19
C GLY A 226 -19.55 -12.52 1.52
N GLY A 227 -18.57 -12.19 0.70
CA GLY A 227 -17.79 -10.95 0.79
C GLY A 227 -18.49 -9.75 0.16
N LEU A 228 -17.81 -8.59 0.19
CA LEU A 228 -18.33 -7.33 -0.34
C LEU A 228 -17.25 -6.56 -1.11
N PRO A 229 -17.63 -5.68 -2.05
CA PRO A 229 -16.75 -4.61 -2.49
C PRO A 229 -16.57 -3.61 -1.35
N VAL A 230 -15.36 -3.10 -1.20
CA VAL A 230 -14.94 -2.30 -0.05
C VAL A 230 -14.32 -1.00 -0.50
N GLY A 231 -14.83 0.12 0.04
CA GLY A 231 -14.34 1.45 -0.28
C GLY A 231 -13.22 1.95 0.65
N LEU A 232 -12.72 3.15 0.33
CA LEU A 232 -11.62 3.79 1.05
C LEU A 232 -11.97 4.08 2.52
N GLY A 233 -13.26 4.28 2.85
CA GLY A 233 -13.67 4.51 4.24
C GLY A 233 -13.40 3.31 5.14
N ALA A 234 -13.76 2.10 4.70
CA ALA A 234 -13.45 0.89 5.44
C ALA A 234 -11.94 0.56 5.37
N ARG A 235 -11.26 0.81 4.23
CA ARG A 235 -9.79 0.69 4.13
C ARG A 235 -9.09 1.50 5.21
N ASP A 236 -9.51 2.75 5.45
CA ASP A 236 -8.89 3.61 6.47
C ASP A 236 -9.16 3.12 7.90
N THR A 237 -10.37 2.66 8.19
CA THR A 237 -10.64 2.10 9.53
C THR A 237 -9.90 0.77 9.78
N LEU A 238 -9.75 -0.08 8.76
CA LEU A 238 -9.01 -1.34 8.83
C LEU A 238 -7.52 -1.11 9.08
N ARG A 239 -6.89 -0.21 8.32
CA ARG A 239 -5.46 0.09 8.48
C ARG A 239 -5.16 0.73 9.83
N LEU A 240 -6.03 1.65 10.31
CA LEU A 240 -5.90 2.29 11.63
C LEU A 240 -5.97 1.26 12.76
N GLU A 241 -6.91 0.33 12.69
CA GLU A 241 -7.03 -0.75 13.66
C GLU A 241 -5.80 -1.67 13.66
N ALA A 242 -5.20 -1.88 12.48
CA ALA A 242 -3.96 -2.65 12.31
C ALA A 242 -2.69 -1.86 12.68
N GLY A 243 -2.80 -0.56 12.98
CA GLY A 243 -1.65 0.29 13.29
C GLY A 243 -0.75 0.59 12.10
N LEU A 244 -1.29 0.55 10.87
CA LEU A 244 -0.56 0.84 9.64
C LEU A 244 -0.64 2.34 9.33
N PRO A 245 0.51 3.03 9.11
CA PRO A 245 0.53 4.46 8.83
C PRO A 245 0.01 4.77 7.43
N LEU A 246 -0.53 5.97 7.25
CA LEU A 246 -0.85 6.55 5.96
C LEU A 246 -0.02 7.82 5.75
N HIS A 247 0.74 7.85 4.65
CA HIS A 247 1.52 9.04 4.28
C HIS A 247 0.60 10.24 4.03
N GLY A 248 0.99 11.39 4.55
CA GLY A 248 0.19 12.62 4.52
C GLY A 248 -0.76 12.80 5.71
N ASN A 249 -1.09 11.70 6.43
CA ASN A 249 -1.94 11.75 7.63
C ASN A 249 -1.15 11.50 8.91
N ASP A 250 -0.32 10.46 8.91
CA ASP A 250 0.35 9.95 10.10
C ASP A 250 1.87 10.12 10.02
N ILE A 251 2.40 10.10 8.83
CA ILE A 251 3.82 10.27 8.48
C ILE A 251 3.94 11.23 7.29
N ASP A 252 5.02 12.01 7.26
CA ASP A 252 5.31 12.99 6.22
C ASP A 252 6.80 13.38 6.20
N GLN A 253 7.15 14.40 5.42
CA GLN A 253 8.53 14.89 5.29
C GLN A 253 9.10 15.54 6.56
N THR A 254 8.29 15.77 7.59
CA THR A 254 8.70 16.34 8.89
C THR A 254 8.89 15.26 9.96
N THR A 255 8.43 14.04 9.69
CA THR A 255 8.53 12.88 10.58
C THR A 255 9.57 11.89 10.08
N THR A 256 10.37 11.33 10.99
CA THR A 256 11.37 10.33 10.64
C THR A 256 10.84 8.90 10.86
N PRO A 257 11.41 7.89 10.18
CA PRO A 257 11.04 6.49 10.43
C PRO A 257 11.29 6.04 11.88
N LEU A 258 12.24 6.68 12.59
CA LEU A 258 12.56 6.35 13.97
C LEU A 258 11.47 6.87 14.93
N GLU A 259 10.86 8.01 14.63
CA GLU A 259 9.73 8.56 15.40
C GLU A 259 8.43 7.82 15.13
N SER A 260 8.24 7.32 13.91
CA SER A 260 7.00 6.73 13.41
C SER A 260 6.90 5.21 13.64
N ARG A 261 7.72 4.64 14.55
CA ARG A 261 7.80 3.18 14.80
C ARG A 261 8.18 2.34 13.57
N LEU A 262 8.79 2.95 12.56
CA LEU A 262 9.26 2.28 11.36
C LEU A 262 10.77 1.95 11.41
N SER A 263 11.38 1.98 12.61
CA SER A 263 12.80 1.69 12.82
C SER A 263 13.22 0.30 12.32
N TRP A 264 12.31 -0.67 12.30
CA TRP A 264 12.52 -2.02 11.76
C TRP A 264 12.77 -2.02 10.24
N ALA A 265 12.27 -1.00 9.52
CA ALA A 265 12.48 -0.80 8.09
C ALA A 265 13.69 0.10 7.79
N VAL A 266 14.55 0.40 8.80
CA VAL A 266 15.75 1.22 8.64
C VAL A 266 17.00 0.38 8.87
N SER A 267 17.80 0.16 7.84
CA SER A 267 19.05 -0.60 7.88
C SER A 267 20.27 0.35 7.82
N LEU A 268 20.63 0.94 8.95
CA LEU A 268 21.77 1.88 9.04
C LEU A 268 23.11 1.27 8.66
N LYS A 269 23.22 -0.07 8.63
CA LYS A 269 24.46 -0.83 8.34
C LYS A 269 24.62 -1.20 6.85
N LYS A 270 23.63 -0.95 5.99
CA LYS A 270 23.66 -1.36 4.58
C LYS A 270 24.58 -0.52 3.67
N GLY A 271 25.24 0.49 4.19
CA GLY A 271 25.98 1.51 3.44
C GLY A 271 25.19 2.82 3.37
N ASP A 272 25.55 3.67 2.39
CA ASP A 272 24.92 4.97 2.23
C ASP A 272 23.53 4.90 1.60
N PHE A 273 22.65 5.75 2.11
CA PHE A 273 21.35 6.05 1.53
C PHE A 273 20.91 7.47 1.94
N ILE A 274 19.95 8.03 1.21
CA ILE A 274 19.49 9.40 1.47
C ILE A 274 18.82 9.49 2.84
N GLY A 275 19.30 10.43 3.69
CA GLY A 275 18.83 10.62 5.07
C GLY A 275 19.59 9.83 6.14
N ARG A 276 20.51 8.93 5.77
CA ARG A 276 21.24 8.05 6.71
C ARG A 276 21.93 8.82 7.85
N GLU A 277 22.67 9.88 7.53
CA GLU A 277 23.42 10.64 8.53
C GLU A 277 22.49 11.31 9.55
N ALA A 278 21.37 11.87 9.09
CA ALA A 278 20.36 12.45 9.98
C ALA A 278 19.78 11.41 10.93
N LEU A 279 19.43 10.21 10.41
CA LEU A 279 18.90 9.12 11.21
C LEU A 279 19.95 8.55 12.19
N ILE A 280 21.24 8.48 11.82
CA ILE A 280 22.32 8.10 12.75
C ILE A 280 22.45 9.12 13.87
N LYS A 281 22.46 10.43 13.54
CA LYS A 281 22.53 11.50 14.54
C LYS A 281 21.34 11.45 15.50
N GLN A 282 20.13 11.30 14.98
CA GLN A 282 18.93 11.16 15.79
C GLN A 282 18.99 9.95 16.72
N LYS A 283 19.41 8.78 16.22
CA LYS A 283 19.57 7.56 17.02
C LYS A 283 20.57 7.72 18.17
N LYS A 284 21.66 8.46 17.96
CA LYS A 284 22.69 8.73 18.99
C LYS A 284 22.19 9.66 20.08
N THR A 285 21.39 10.66 19.74
CA THR A 285 20.90 11.66 20.71
C THR A 285 19.79 11.15 21.60
N ARG A 286 19.22 9.94 21.34
CA ARG A 286 18.06 9.37 22.06
C ARG A 286 16.84 10.32 22.19
N ASN A 287 16.84 11.42 21.48
CA ASN A 287 15.74 12.37 21.44
C ASN A 287 14.67 11.89 20.45
N HIS A 288 14.01 10.78 20.78
CA HIS A 288 12.87 10.33 20.01
C HIS A 288 11.61 10.85 20.67
N LYS A 289 10.91 11.79 20.04
CA LYS A 289 9.49 11.94 20.25
C LYS A 289 8.85 10.69 19.69
N SER A 290 8.66 9.65 20.49
CA SER A 290 7.96 8.44 20.03
C SER A 290 6.50 8.82 19.77
N PHE A 291 6.06 8.65 18.55
CA PHE A 291 4.67 8.81 18.18
C PHE A 291 3.85 7.68 18.83
N ASN A 292 3.02 8.00 19.79
CA ASN A 292 2.10 7.06 20.40
C ASN A 292 0.77 7.08 19.63
N TRP A 293 0.62 6.20 18.66
CA TRP A 293 -0.65 5.99 17.93
C TRP A 293 -1.81 5.64 18.88
N PHE A 294 -1.48 4.94 19.98
CA PHE A 294 -2.42 4.58 21.03
C PHE A 294 -1.76 4.87 22.40
N PRO A 295 -2.17 5.96 23.09
CA PRO A 295 -1.55 6.35 24.37
C PRO A 295 -1.61 5.29 25.47
N ASN A 296 -2.43 4.24 25.31
CA ASN A 296 -2.66 3.19 26.32
C ASN A 296 -2.30 1.77 25.84
N ALA A 297 -1.65 1.58 24.67
CA ALA A 297 -1.16 0.28 24.27
C ALA A 297 0.22 0.06 24.90
N GLY A 298 0.35 -0.92 25.78
CA GLY A 298 1.61 -1.31 26.42
C GLY A 298 2.69 -1.69 25.40
N SER A 299 3.94 -1.74 25.85
CA SER A 299 5.16 -1.94 25.06
C SER A 299 5.30 -3.29 24.32
N GLU A 300 4.27 -4.14 24.30
CA GLU A 300 4.31 -5.50 23.74
C GLU A 300 3.69 -5.62 22.33
N TYR A 301 3.41 -4.51 21.63
CA TYR A 301 2.79 -4.56 20.33
C TYR A 301 3.79 -4.87 19.22
N CYS A 302 3.82 -6.13 18.81
CA CYS A 302 4.32 -6.54 17.50
C CYS A 302 3.16 -6.41 16.49
N PRO A 303 3.26 -5.63 15.41
CA PRO A 303 2.13 -5.45 14.46
C PRO A 303 1.69 -6.73 13.75
N PHE A 304 2.37 -7.84 13.98
CA PHE A 304 2.12 -9.13 13.33
C PHE A 304 1.43 -10.20 14.20
N THR A 305 0.97 -9.85 15.42
CA THR A 305 0.23 -10.79 16.28
C THR A 305 -1.06 -10.14 16.81
N LEU A 306 -2.08 -10.09 15.95
CA LEU A 306 -3.38 -9.48 16.25
C LEU A 306 -4.37 -10.38 17.02
N SER A 307 -3.95 -11.50 17.60
CA SER A 307 -4.89 -12.50 18.16
C SER A 307 -5.58 -12.13 19.47
N ASN A 308 -5.18 -11.05 20.20
CA ASN A 308 -5.60 -10.87 21.60
C ASN A 308 -6.15 -9.48 22.02
N LEU A 309 -6.64 -8.63 21.10
CA LEU A 309 -7.21 -7.33 21.49
C LEU A 309 -8.74 -7.30 21.48
N PRO A 310 -9.36 -6.54 22.41
CA PRO A 310 -10.83 -6.33 22.40
C PRO A 310 -11.22 -5.45 21.20
N ARG A 311 -11.46 -6.08 20.05
CA ARG A 311 -11.71 -5.49 18.73
C ARG A 311 -12.82 -4.41 18.72
N ARG A 312 -13.86 -4.52 19.56
CA ARG A 312 -15.00 -3.57 19.60
C ARG A 312 -14.65 -2.15 20.01
N ARG A 313 -13.70 -1.96 20.95
CA ARG A 313 -13.36 -0.63 21.49
C ARG A 313 -12.52 0.20 20.52
N MET A 314 -11.63 -0.44 19.79
CA MET A 314 -10.76 0.21 18.78
C MET A 314 -11.55 0.65 17.56
N TYR A 315 -12.50 -0.17 17.13
CA TYR A 315 -13.41 0.11 16.02
C TYR A 315 -14.19 1.41 16.19
N GLN A 316 -14.81 1.61 17.34
CA GLN A 316 -15.59 2.81 17.62
C GLN A 316 -14.73 4.08 17.61
N GLN A 317 -13.50 4.03 18.11
CA GLN A 317 -12.56 5.14 18.08
C GLN A 317 -12.04 5.45 16.67
N SER A 318 -11.79 4.44 15.84
CA SER A 318 -11.37 4.62 14.45
C SER A 318 -12.48 5.26 13.60
N TYR A 319 -13.72 4.79 13.79
CA TYR A 319 -14.89 5.36 13.10
C TYR A 319 -15.15 6.81 13.52
N GLU A 320 -15.10 7.12 14.82
CA GLU A 320 -15.31 8.48 15.34
C GLU A 320 -14.27 9.46 14.80
N ARG A 321 -12.99 9.06 14.70
CA ARG A 321 -11.92 9.88 14.09
C ARG A 321 -12.15 10.09 12.60
N TRP A 322 -12.51 9.05 11.87
CA TRP A 322 -12.83 9.16 10.45
C TRP A 322 -14.03 10.09 10.19
N ALA A 323 -15.10 9.92 10.96
CA ALA A 323 -16.31 10.77 10.88
C ALA A 323 -15.98 12.23 11.19
N LEU A 324 -15.13 12.52 12.18
CA LEU A 324 -14.70 13.87 12.53
C LEU A 324 -13.82 14.52 11.46
N ALA A 325 -13.02 13.73 10.75
CA ALA A 325 -12.13 14.22 9.69
C ALA A 325 -12.88 14.49 8.36
N ASN A 326 -13.91 13.69 8.04
CA ASN A 326 -14.51 13.67 6.69
C ASN A 326 -15.99 14.12 6.62
N VAL A 327 -16.68 14.36 7.75
CA VAL A 327 -18.09 14.79 7.78
C VAL A 327 -18.23 16.32 7.97
N ARG A 328 -17.13 17.06 8.12
CA ARG A 328 -17.13 18.53 8.27
C ARG A 328 -16.77 19.29 6.99
N SER A 329 -16.82 18.64 5.82
CA SER A 329 -16.69 19.30 4.51
C SER A 329 -18.01 19.29 3.75
#